data_c328bc2e6e3f6ef8f326e359eef9e43a
#
_entry.id   c328bc2e6e3f6ef8f326e359eef9e43a
#
_cell.length_a   1.000
_cell.length_b   1.000
_cell.length_c   1.000
_cell.angle_alpha   90.00
_cell.angle_beta   90.00
_cell.angle_gamma   90.00
#
_symmetry.space_group_name_H-M   'P 1'
#
loop_
_entity.id
_entity.type
_entity.pdbx_description
1 polymer ?
#
loop_
_entity_poly.entity_id
_entity_poly.type
_entity_poly.pdbx_seq_one_letter_code
_entity_poly.pdbx_strand_id
1 'polypeptide(L)'
;MKQRFDKLIKDLSYNLYEKELEIRLGLLAAIAGENIVLLGPPGIAKSMVARRLNEAFVGASCFEYLMSRFSTPDEVFGPVSISRLKTDDVYERVIEGYLPSADIVFLDEIWKAGPAIQNTLLTAINEKTFINGNHKIKIPMKLLIAASNELPAENEGLEALWDRFAIRIICNPIKDKKLFKEMLLDDETQEGRCINGITAEEYSQYQKAIRDVRIPESILDVLYEIRQTIKNVAISDPTEENVEHRNIYISDRRWKKIVRLLRTAAFMQDRKEVVPVDLMLLKHLLWGELDEIAPIRKVVVRRHFESHWRNKSIHERSNTPSTCQRSS
;
A
#
# COMPACT_ATOMS: atom_id res chain seq x y z
N MET A 1 1.45 16.23 14.37
CA MET A 1 1.04 14.99 13.69
C MET A 1 2.26 14.16 13.32
N LYS A 2 3.25 14.71 12.62
CA LYS A 2 4.47 14.03 12.18
C LYS A 2 5.17 13.24 13.30
N GLN A 3 5.48 13.88 14.42
CA GLN A 3 6.17 13.22 15.55
C GLN A 3 5.40 12.01 16.10
N ARG A 4 4.05 12.05 16.07
CA ARG A 4 3.21 10.91 16.48
C ARG A 4 3.37 9.72 15.53
N PHE A 5 3.34 9.96 14.21
CA PHE A 5 3.53 8.89 13.22
C PHE A 5 4.96 8.35 13.23
N ASP A 6 5.96 9.21 13.37
CA ASP A 6 7.36 8.76 13.46
C ASP A 6 7.58 7.90 14.71
N LYS A 7 6.98 8.27 15.85
CA LYS A 7 7.02 7.45 17.07
C LYS A 7 6.28 6.12 16.86
N LEU A 8 5.07 6.15 16.31
CA LEU A 8 4.27 4.95 16.04
C LEU A 8 5.02 3.98 15.12
N ILE A 9 5.63 4.48 14.04
CA ILE A 9 6.44 3.65 13.13
C ILE A 9 7.61 3.03 13.88
N LYS A 10 8.32 3.79 14.70
CA LYS A 10 9.43 3.27 15.51
C LYS A 10 8.97 2.18 16.48
N ASP A 11 7.86 2.40 17.18
CA ASP A 11 7.31 1.44 18.14
C ASP A 11 6.85 0.14 17.43
N LEU A 12 6.21 0.26 16.26
CA LEU A 12 5.79 -0.88 15.44
C LEU A 12 6.98 -1.65 14.82
N SER A 13 8.09 -0.96 14.52
CA SER A 13 9.29 -1.55 13.94
C SER A 13 10.21 -2.20 14.97
N TYR A 14 9.90 -2.12 16.26
CA TYR A 14 10.72 -2.70 17.31
C TYR A 14 10.88 -4.21 17.14
N ASN A 15 12.09 -4.72 17.17
CA ASN A 15 12.48 -6.11 16.89
C ASN A 15 12.03 -6.63 15.51
N LEU A 16 11.81 -5.72 14.55
CA LEU A 16 11.63 -6.04 13.13
C LEU A 16 12.84 -5.53 12.35
N TYR A 17 13.86 -6.37 12.26
CA TYR A 17 15.14 -6.02 11.66
C TYR A 17 15.00 -5.73 10.15
N GLU A 18 15.44 -4.53 9.74
CA GLU A 18 15.33 -4.01 8.35
C GLU A 18 13.92 -4.04 7.73
N LYS A 19 12.85 -3.93 8.55
CA LYS A 19 11.45 -3.91 8.09
C LYS A 19 10.74 -2.57 8.29
N GLU A 20 11.48 -1.51 8.61
CA GLU A 20 10.88 -0.18 8.84
C GLU A 20 10.16 0.34 7.59
N LEU A 21 10.68 0.06 6.38
CA LEU A 21 10.05 0.47 5.13
C LEU A 21 8.67 -0.18 4.94
N GLU A 22 8.59 -1.49 5.20
CA GLU A 22 7.35 -2.27 5.13
C GLU A 22 6.31 -1.74 6.12
N ILE A 23 6.71 -1.46 7.36
CA ILE A 23 5.84 -0.85 8.39
C ILE A 23 5.41 0.55 7.97
N ARG A 24 6.31 1.39 7.49
CA ARG A 24 6.02 2.77 7.07
C ARG A 24 5.03 2.82 5.91
N LEU A 25 5.24 2.02 4.87
CA LEU A 25 4.35 1.94 3.71
C LEU A 25 3.05 1.23 4.04
N GLY A 26 3.07 0.22 4.92
CA GLY A 26 1.87 -0.45 5.41
C GLY A 26 0.98 0.49 6.22
N LEU A 27 1.55 1.27 7.13
CA LEU A 27 0.81 2.28 7.88
C LEU A 27 0.24 3.37 6.96
N LEU A 28 1.03 3.84 5.99
CA LEU A 28 0.56 4.78 4.94
C LEU A 28 -0.65 4.20 4.19
N ALA A 29 -0.58 2.93 3.76
CA ALA A 29 -1.67 2.24 3.07
C ALA A 29 -2.90 2.14 3.96
N ALA A 30 -2.74 1.71 5.22
CA ALA A 30 -3.84 1.59 6.19
C ALA A 30 -4.56 2.92 6.41
N ILE A 31 -3.81 4.00 6.62
CA ILE A 31 -4.36 5.35 6.79
C ILE A 31 -5.02 5.83 5.49
N ALA A 32 -4.47 5.54 4.32
CA ALA A 32 -5.10 5.84 3.04
C ALA A 32 -6.33 4.96 2.75
N GLY A 33 -6.50 3.83 3.45
CA GLY A 33 -7.52 2.82 3.16
C GLY A 33 -7.24 2.06 1.87
N GLU A 34 -5.96 1.88 1.49
CA GLU A 34 -5.48 1.19 0.31
C GLU A 34 -4.79 -0.13 0.69
N ASN A 35 -4.56 -0.99 -0.29
CA ASN A 35 -4.03 -2.33 -0.08
C ASN A 35 -2.58 -2.44 -0.52
N ILE A 36 -1.84 -3.36 0.12
CA ILE A 36 -0.42 -3.60 -0.18
C ILE A 36 -0.17 -5.07 -0.50
N VAL A 37 0.90 -5.31 -1.25
CA VAL A 37 1.45 -6.65 -1.43
C VAL A 37 2.92 -6.68 -1.02
N LEU A 38 3.28 -7.72 -0.28
CA LEU A 38 4.64 -8.02 0.18
C LEU A 38 5.18 -9.19 -0.64
N LEU A 39 6.16 -8.95 -1.48
CA LEU A 39 6.82 -9.98 -2.29
C LEU A 39 8.18 -10.33 -1.71
N GLY A 40 8.48 -11.61 -1.61
CA GLY A 40 9.81 -12.06 -1.16
C GLY A 40 9.79 -13.47 -0.59
N PRO A 41 10.96 -14.06 -0.36
CA PRO A 41 11.09 -15.46 0.06
C PRO A 41 10.35 -15.75 1.39
N PRO A 42 10.08 -17.00 1.70
CA PRO A 42 9.52 -17.38 3.01
C PRO A 42 10.48 -17.04 4.15
N GLY A 43 9.95 -16.88 5.36
CA GLY A 43 10.76 -16.70 6.57
C GLY A 43 11.38 -15.31 6.76
N ILE A 44 10.91 -14.27 6.02
CA ILE A 44 11.42 -12.89 6.13
C ILE A 44 10.47 -11.95 6.88
N ALA A 45 9.71 -12.47 7.81
CA ALA A 45 8.83 -11.73 8.72
C ALA A 45 7.63 -10.99 8.05
N LYS A 46 7.12 -11.44 6.87
CA LYS A 46 5.94 -10.82 6.22
C LYS A 46 4.70 -10.84 7.11
N SER A 47 4.40 -11.96 7.76
CA SER A 47 3.28 -12.09 8.71
C SER A 47 3.48 -11.26 9.98
N MET A 48 4.72 -11.13 10.47
CA MET A 48 5.00 -10.25 11.61
C MET A 48 4.72 -8.78 11.28
N VAL A 49 5.09 -8.31 10.08
CA VAL A 49 4.74 -6.95 9.61
C VAL A 49 3.23 -6.73 9.65
N ALA A 50 2.42 -7.71 9.21
CA ALA A 50 0.97 -7.61 9.25
C ALA A 50 0.43 -7.51 10.69
N ARG A 51 0.91 -8.35 11.59
CA ARG A 51 0.53 -8.31 13.02
C ARG A 51 0.90 -6.99 13.68
N ARG A 52 2.10 -6.45 13.39
CA ARG A 52 2.52 -5.13 13.88
C ARG A 52 1.61 -4.01 13.36
N LEU A 53 1.22 -4.05 12.10
CA LEU A 53 0.30 -3.06 11.53
C LEU A 53 -1.10 -3.12 12.16
N ASN A 54 -1.56 -4.30 12.61
CA ASN A 54 -2.79 -4.41 13.37
C ASN A 54 -2.71 -3.67 14.71
N GLU A 55 -1.58 -3.76 15.41
CA GLU A 55 -1.34 -3.06 16.69
C GLU A 55 -1.40 -1.52 16.54
N ALA A 56 -1.26 -0.99 15.31
CA ALA A 56 -1.39 0.45 15.06
C ALA A 56 -2.81 1.00 15.31
N PHE A 57 -3.83 0.14 15.40
CA PHE A 57 -5.22 0.53 15.52
C PHE A 57 -5.84 -0.06 16.79
N VAL A 58 -6.38 0.81 17.64
CA VAL A 58 -6.98 0.41 18.92
C VAL A 58 -8.26 -0.39 18.66
N GLY A 59 -8.31 -1.61 19.22
CA GLY A 59 -9.47 -2.49 19.11
C GLY A 59 -9.76 -3.02 17.70
N ALA A 60 -8.79 -2.93 16.78
CA ALA A 60 -8.96 -3.46 15.43
C ALA A 60 -8.99 -4.99 15.42
N SER A 61 -9.94 -5.54 14.68
CA SER A 61 -10.01 -6.98 14.40
C SER A 61 -9.05 -7.36 13.28
N CYS A 62 -8.41 -8.53 13.41
CA CYS A 62 -7.48 -9.05 12.42
C CYS A 62 -7.97 -10.39 11.89
N PHE A 63 -7.92 -10.57 10.58
CA PHE A 63 -8.09 -11.86 9.92
C PHE A 63 -6.81 -12.24 9.20
N GLU A 64 -6.26 -13.40 9.53
CA GLU A 64 -5.02 -13.94 8.93
C GLU A 64 -5.32 -15.31 8.32
N TYR A 65 -4.94 -15.51 7.06
CA TYR A 65 -5.17 -16.78 6.38
C TYR A 65 -4.06 -17.08 5.36
N LEU A 66 -3.61 -18.36 5.36
CA LEU A 66 -2.67 -18.88 4.39
C LEU A 66 -3.45 -19.53 3.24
N MET A 67 -3.39 -18.93 2.06
CA MET A 67 -4.06 -19.44 0.87
C MET A 67 -3.39 -20.70 0.35
N SER A 68 -4.23 -21.61 -0.15
CA SER A 68 -3.82 -22.82 -0.85
C SER A 68 -4.73 -23.06 -2.05
N ARG A 69 -4.37 -23.97 -2.94
CA ARG A 69 -5.22 -24.37 -4.07
C ARG A 69 -6.52 -25.04 -3.62
N PHE A 70 -6.56 -25.55 -2.38
CA PHE A 70 -7.70 -26.22 -1.78
C PHE A 70 -8.52 -25.30 -0.87
N SER A 71 -8.10 -24.05 -0.68
CA SER A 71 -8.83 -23.10 0.13
C SER A 71 -10.25 -22.89 -0.39
N THR A 72 -11.19 -22.86 0.55
CA THR A 72 -12.62 -22.71 0.26
C THR A 72 -13.12 -21.32 0.63
N PRO A 73 -14.20 -20.81 -0.01
CA PRO A 73 -14.83 -19.56 0.41
C PRO A 73 -15.27 -19.55 1.87
N ASP A 74 -15.63 -20.71 2.44
CA ASP A 74 -16.09 -20.83 3.83
C ASP A 74 -14.98 -20.50 4.83
N GLU A 75 -13.74 -20.85 4.51
CA GLU A 75 -12.56 -20.57 5.36
C GLU A 75 -12.17 -19.08 5.36
N VAL A 76 -12.50 -18.36 4.29
CA VAL A 76 -12.12 -16.95 4.12
C VAL A 76 -13.27 -16.02 4.49
N PHE A 77 -14.49 -16.34 4.05
CA PHE A 77 -15.67 -15.48 4.20
C PHE A 77 -16.66 -15.96 5.24
N GLY A 78 -16.40 -17.09 5.88
CA GLY A 78 -17.23 -17.72 6.89
C GLY A 78 -18.17 -18.81 6.36
N PRO A 79 -18.48 -19.81 7.17
CA PRO A 79 -19.37 -20.92 6.81
C PRO A 79 -20.83 -20.48 6.70
N VAL A 80 -21.63 -21.24 5.98
CA VAL A 80 -23.08 -21.01 5.86
C VAL A 80 -23.75 -21.26 7.21
N SER A 81 -24.61 -20.34 7.62
CA SER A 81 -25.43 -20.47 8.85
C SER A 81 -26.52 -21.52 8.66
N ILE A 82 -26.33 -22.70 9.24
CA ILE A 82 -27.31 -23.78 9.19
C ILE A 82 -28.63 -23.38 9.87
N SER A 83 -28.59 -22.58 10.93
CA SER A 83 -29.78 -22.11 11.62
C SER A 83 -30.62 -21.20 10.71
N ARG A 84 -30.02 -20.19 10.08
CA ARG A 84 -30.70 -19.28 9.15
C ARG A 84 -31.27 -20.02 7.94
N LEU A 85 -30.52 -20.98 7.43
CA LEU A 85 -30.98 -21.79 6.30
C LEU A 85 -32.23 -22.64 6.67
N LYS A 86 -32.28 -23.18 7.90
CA LYS A 86 -33.41 -24.02 8.35
C LYS A 86 -34.62 -23.24 8.80
N THR A 87 -34.43 -22.08 9.45
CA THR A 87 -35.54 -21.30 10.03
C THR A 87 -36.12 -20.29 9.08
N ASP A 88 -35.27 -19.63 8.29
CA ASP A 88 -35.63 -18.46 7.48
C ASP A 88 -35.54 -18.74 5.97
N ASP A 89 -35.07 -19.93 5.57
CA ASP A 89 -34.75 -20.31 4.18
C ASP A 89 -33.79 -19.30 3.50
N VAL A 90 -32.88 -18.72 4.30
CA VAL A 90 -31.94 -17.71 3.84
C VAL A 90 -30.52 -18.26 3.86
N TYR A 91 -29.83 -18.13 2.71
CA TYR A 91 -28.44 -18.50 2.56
C TYR A 91 -27.53 -17.37 3.04
N GLU A 92 -27.20 -17.36 4.33
CA GLU A 92 -26.29 -16.39 4.93
C GLU A 92 -25.08 -17.09 5.54
N ARG A 93 -23.93 -16.38 5.55
CA ARG A 93 -22.69 -16.84 6.18
C ARG A 93 -22.53 -16.25 7.57
N VAL A 94 -21.87 -16.98 8.44
CA VAL A 94 -21.39 -16.48 9.74
C VAL A 94 -20.09 -15.74 9.46
N ILE A 95 -20.15 -14.42 9.48
CA ILE A 95 -19.00 -13.56 9.07
C ILE A 95 -18.11 -13.13 10.24
N GLU A 96 -18.58 -13.28 11.48
CA GLU A 96 -17.80 -12.89 12.66
C GLU A 96 -16.53 -13.71 12.77
N GLY A 97 -15.38 -13.03 12.91
CA GLY A 97 -14.06 -13.67 12.91
C GLY A 97 -13.48 -14.00 11.53
N TYR A 98 -14.20 -13.69 10.45
CA TYR A 98 -13.75 -13.88 9.06
C TYR A 98 -13.50 -12.55 8.35
N LEU A 99 -12.92 -12.61 7.15
CA LEU A 99 -12.54 -11.44 6.37
C LEU A 99 -13.63 -10.35 6.31
N PRO A 100 -14.93 -10.64 6.11
CA PRO A 100 -15.94 -9.59 6.00
C PRO A 100 -16.14 -8.75 7.26
N SER A 101 -15.69 -9.21 8.44
CA SER A 101 -15.79 -8.49 9.72
C SER A 101 -14.47 -7.86 10.16
N ALA A 102 -13.36 -8.09 9.44
CA ALA A 102 -12.03 -7.68 9.86
C ALA A 102 -11.65 -6.25 9.43
N ASP A 103 -10.96 -5.54 10.32
CA ASP A 103 -10.34 -4.24 10.06
C ASP A 103 -9.04 -4.36 9.30
N ILE A 104 -8.21 -5.34 9.68
CA ILE A 104 -6.93 -5.66 9.03
C ILE A 104 -6.99 -7.10 8.54
N VAL A 105 -6.67 -7.28 7.28
CA VAL A 105 -6.67 -8.59 6.64
C VAL A 105 -5.26 -8.93 6.15
N PHE A 106 -4.76 -10.10 6.53
CA PHE A 106 -3.52 -10.65 6.00
C PHE A 106 -3.79 -11.95 5.25
N LEU A 107 -3.46 -11.97 3.96
CA LEU A 107 -3.61 -13.15 3.10
C LEU A 107 -2.22 -13.56 2.59
N ASP A 108 -1.70 -14.66 3.13
CA ASP A 108 -0.43 -15.22 2.66
C ASP A 108 -0.66 -16.14 1.44
N GLU A 109 0.32 -16.20 0.55
CA GLU A 109 0.26 -16.98 -0.70
C GLU A 109 -0.98 -16.66 -1.55
N ILE A 110 -1.30 -15.37 -1.67
CA ILE A 110 -2.56 -14.87 -2.27
C ILE A 110 -2.85 -15.43 -3.65
N TRP A 111 -1.82 -15.69 -4.48
CA TRP A 111 -1.99 -16.19 -5.86
C TRP A 111 -2.45 -17.63 -5.93
N LYS A 112 -2.36 -18.38 -4.83
CA LYS A 112 -2.87 -19.75 -4.75
C LYS A 112 -4.39 -19.84 -4.53
N ALA A 113 -5.06 -18.71 -4.30
CA ALA A 113 -6.51 -18.68 -4.13
C ALA A 113 -7.23 -19.12 -5.40
N GLY A 114 -8.26 -19.97 -5.25
CA GLY A 114 -9.09 -20.40 -6.37
C GLY A 114 -10.00 -19.27 -6.91
N PRO A 115 -10.54 -19.40 -8.14
CA PRO A 115 -11.31 -18.35 -8.81
C PRO A 115 -12.51 -17.83 -8.02
N ALA A 116 -13.19 -18.68 -7.24
CA ALA A 116 -14.33 -18.29 -6.41
C ALA A 116 -13.93 -17.30 -5.32
N ILE A 117 -12.78 -17.53 -4.66
CA ILE A 117 -12.21 -16.63 -3.66
C ILE A 117 -11.75 -15.35 -4.32
N GLN A 118 -11.01 -15.43 -5.45
CA GLN A 118 -10.51 -14.28 -6.18
C GLN A 118 -11.63 -13.31 -6.59
N ASN A 119 -12.71 -13.81 -7.17
CA ASN A 119 -13.85 -13.00 -7.59
C ASN A 119 -14.52 -12.28 -6.40
N THR A 120 -14.67 -12.97 -5.27
CA THR A 120 -15.22 -12.36 -4.06
C THR A 120 -14.27 -11.30 -3.48
N LEU A 121 -12.95 -11.57 -3.49
CA LEU A 121 -11.93 -10.60 -3.08
C LEU A 121 -11.94 -9.34 -3.95
N LEU A 122 -12.13 -9.47 -5.27
CA LEU A 122 -12.23 -8.32 -6.16
C LEU A 122 -13.32 -7.34 -5.73
N THR A 123 -14.49 -7.83 -5.32
CA THR A 123 -15.59 -7.00 -4.82
C THR A 123 -15.26 -6.44 -3.43
N ALA A 124 -14.80 -7.29 -2.52
CA ALA A 124 -14.43 -6.91 -1.16
C ALA A 124 -13.36 -5.80 -1.12
N ILE A 125 -12.34 -5.91 -1.98
CA ILE A 125 -11.23 -4.95 -2.05
C ILE A 125 -11.65 -3.62 -2.69
N ASN A 126 -12.49 -3.66 -3.73
CA ASN A 126 -12.86 -2.46 -4.47
C ASN A 126 -13.93 -1.63 -3.78
N GLU A 127 -15.00 -2.30 -3.42
CA GLU A 127 -16.20 -1.66 -2.91
C GLU A 127 -16.23 -1.62 -1.37
N LYS A 128 -15.35 -2.37 -0.73
CA LYS A 128 -15.38 -2.64 0.72
C LYS A 128 -16.76 -3.11 1.15
N THR A 129 -17.34 -4.02 0.35
CA THR A 129 -18.64 -4.60 0.60
C THR A 129 -18.61 -6.10 0.35
N PHE A 130 -19.47 -6.82 1.07
CA PHE A 130 -19.68 -8.24 0.92
C PHE A 130 -21.19 -8.52 0.79
N ILE A 131 -21.57 -9.41 -0.12
CA ILE A 131 -22.95 -9.85 -0.28
C ILE A 131 -23.15 -11.08 0.59
N ASN A 132 -23.96 -10.95 1.63
CA ASN A 132 -24.31 -12.02 2.53
C ASN A 132 -25.81 -12.33 2.44
N GLY A 133 -26.16 -13.42 1.79
CA GLY A 133 -27.54 -13.69 1.41
C GLY A 133 -28.11 -12.57 0.53
N ASN A 134 -29.19 -11.95 0.99
CA ASN A 134 -29.84 -10.83 0.31
C ASN A 134 -29.32 -9.44 0.75
N HIS A 135 -28.33 -9.39 1.66
CA HIS A 135 -27.84 -8.16 2.24
C HIS A 135 -26.47 -7.78 1.73
N LYS A 136 -26.30 -6.51 1.35
CA LYS A 136 -24.98 -5.93 1.05
C LYS A 136 -24.43 -5.29 2.33
N ILE A 137 -23.38 -5.90 2.90
CA ILE A 137 -22.73 -5.46 4.14
C ILE A 137 -21.46 -4.66 3.79
N LYS A 138 -21.19 -3.62 4.56
CA LYS A 138 -19.93 -2.86 4.46
C LYS A 138 -18.84 -3.54 5.27
N ILE A 139 -17.72 -3.84 4.64
CA ILE A 139 -16.54 -4.39 5.31
C ILE A 139 -15.79 -3.24 6.02
N PRO A 140 -15.45 -3.36 7.31
CA PRO A 140 -14.74 -2.31 8.06
C PRO A 140 -13.27 -2.17 7.66
N MET A 141 -12.79 -2.95 6.71
CA MET A 141 -11.40 -3.13 6.32
C MET A 141 -10.66 -1.81 6.07
N LYS A 142 -9.65 -1.54 6.89
CA LYS A 142 -8.71 -0.43 6.77
C LYS A 142 -7.56 -0.79 5.85
N LEU A 143 -7.07 -2.03 5.94
CA LEU A 143 -5.91 -2.51 5.19
C LEU A 143 -6.08 -3.99 4.83
N LEU A 144 -5.80 -4.34 3.58
CA LEU A 144 -5.50 -5.71 3.19
C LEU A 144 -4.03 -5.79 2.80
N ILE A 145 -3.33 -6.72 3.44
CA ILE A 145 -1.95 -7.08 3.18
C ILE A 145 -1.96 -8.44 2.49
N ALA A 146 -1.56 -8.49 1.25
CA ALA A 146 -1.27 -9.74 0.57
C ALA A 146 0.22 -10.05 0.69
N ALA A 147 0.56 -11.33 0.80
CA ALA A 147 1.93 -11.79 0.72
C ALA A 147 2.07 -12.89 -0.33
N SER A 148 3.21 -12.94 -0.98
CA SER A 148 3.59 -14.02 -1.89
C SER A 148 5.11 -14.13 -2.02
N ASN A 149 5.56 -15.27 -2.49
CA ASN A 149 6.97 -15.50 -2.83
C ASN A 149 7.26 -15.18 -4.30
N GLU A 150 6.21 -15.10 -5.12
CA GLU A 150 6.28 -14.93 -6.57
C GLU A 150 5.25 -13.89 -7.06
N LEU A 151 5.44 -13.40 -8.27
CA LEU A 151 4.45 -12.59 -8.97
C LEU A 151 3.25 -13.44 -9.40
N PRO A 152 2.07 -12.83 -9.66
CA PRO A 152 0.95 -13.56 -10.25
C PRO A 152 1.37 -14.16 -11.60
N ALA A 153 1.00 -15.42 -11.84
CA ALA A 153 1.28 -16.05 -13.11
C ALA A 153 0.48 -15.39 -14.25
N GLU A 154 1.12 -15.25 -15.39
CA GLU A 154 0.47 -14.70 -16.58
C GLU A 154 -0.67 -15.62 -17.06
N ASN A 155 -1.71 -15.02 -17.62
CA ASN A 155 -2.88 -15.71 -18.20
C ASN A 155 -3.70 -16.58 -17.23
N GLU A 156 -3.55 -16.39 -15.92
CA GLU A 156 -4.39 -17.01 -14.88
C GLU A 156 -5.55 -16.12 -14.41
N GLY A 157 -5.74 -14.94 -15.02
CA GLY A 157 -6.80 -14.00 -14.65
C GLY A 157 -6.53 -13.23 -13.35
N LEU A 158 -5.28 -13.25 -12.87
CA LEU A 158 -4.84 -12.60 -11.63
C LEU A 158 -4.54 -11.10 -11.81
N GLU A 159 -4.45 -10.62 -13.04
CA GLU A 159 -4.10 -9.22 -13.38
C GLU A 159 -5.07 -8.24 -12.73
N ALA A 160 -6.37 -8.62 -12.70
CA ALA A 160 -7.40 -7.81 -12.07
C ALA A 160 -7.17 -7.65 -10.55
N LEU A 161 -6.76 -8.73 -9.87
CA LEU A 161 -6.44 -8.70 -8.44
C LEU A 161 -5.12 -7.96 -8.19
N TRP A 162 -4.11 -8.18 -9.04
CA TRP A 162 -2.82 -7.49 -9.01
C TRP A 162 -2.97 -5.96 -9.10
N ASP A 163 -3.83 -5.45 -9.99
CA ASP A 163 -4.11 -4.01 -10.13
C ASP A 163 -4.77 -3.39 -8.88
N ARG A 164 -5.33 -4.20 -7.96
CA ARG A 164 -5.96 -3.70 -6.72
C ARG A 164 -4.95 -3.34 -5.65
N PHE A 165 -3.74 -3.88 -5.72
CA PHE A 165 -2.66 -3.56 -4.80
C PHE A 165 -1.94 -2.29 -5.25
N ALA A 166 -2.22 -1.19 -4.56
CA ALA A 166 -1.66 0.11 -4.90
C ALA A 166 -0.16 0.20 -4.58
N ILE A 167 0.25 -0.40 -3.46
CA ILE A 167 1.65 -0.43 -3.01
C ILE A 167 2.19 -1.85 -3.17
N ARG A 168 3.37 -1.96 -3.74
CA ARG A 168 4.08 -3.21 -3.98
C ARG A 168 5.48 -3.11 -3.39
N ILE A 169 5.81 -4.03 -2.48
CA ILE A 169 7.05 -3.99 -1.71
C ILE A 169 7.82 -5.29 -1.91
N ILE A 170 9.08 -5.16 -2.33
CA ILE A 170 10.01 -6.27 -2.33
C ILE A 170 10.62 -6.37 -0.92
N CYS A 171 10.28 -7.42 -0.21
CA CYS A 171 10.85 -7.74 1.08
C CYS A 171 12.15 -8.53 0.89
N ASN A 172 13.21 -8.08 1.51
CA ASN A 172 14.52 -8.71 1.42
C ASN A 172 14.91 -9.37 2.76
N PRO A 173 15.74 -10.41 2.74
CA PRO A 173 16.44 -10.88 3.93
C PRO A 173 17.30 -9.75 4.52
N ILE A 174 17.64 -9.88 5.80
CA ILE A 174 18.53 -8.94 6.51
C ILE A 174 19.89 -8.91 5.81
N LYS A 175 20.36 -7.70 5.47
CA LYS A 175 21.63 -7.46 4.77
C LYS A 175 22.74 -6.98 5.70
N ASP A 176 22.37 -6.21 6.72
CA ASP A 176 23.33 -5.69 7.68
C ASP A 176 23.83 -6.77 8.64
N LYS A 177 25.15 -6.95 8.70
CA LYS A 177 25.80 -7.98 9.51
C LYS A 177 25.53 -7.81 11.02
N LYS A 178 25.43 -6.55 11.49
CA LYS A 178 25.22 -6.26 12.91
C LYS A 178 23.77 -6.61 13.28
N LEU A 179 22.80 -6.16 12.50
CA LEU A 179 21.39 -6.45 12.70
C LEU A 179 21.09 -7.95 12.58
N PHE A 180 21.76 -8.65 11.65
CA PHE A 180 21.65 -10.11 11.56
C PHE A 180 22.11 -10.81 12.85
N LYS A 181 23.23 -10.39 13.44
CA LYS A 181 23.71 -10.95 14.70
C LYS A 181 22.79 -10.61 15.87
N GLU A 182 22.25 -9.39 15.92
CA GLU A 182 21.28 -8.98 16.93
C GLU A 182 20.02 -9.85 16.85
N MET A 183 19.48 -10.08 15.64
CA MET A 183 18.33 -10.96 15.42
C MET A 183 18.58 -12.39 15.94
N LEU A 184 19.79 -12.94 15.74
CA LEU A 184 20.12 -14.30 16.21
C LEU A 184 20.21 -14.42 17.75
N LEU A 185 20.42 -13.31 18.44
CA LEU A 185 20.54 -13.26 19.91
C LEU A 185 19.26 -12.72 20.59
N ASP A 186 18.25 -12.37 19.80
CA ASP A 186 16.99 -11.85 20.31
C ASP A 186 16.12 -13.01 20.82
N ASP A 187 15.80 -13.02 22.11
CA ASP A 187 15.01 -14.06 22.78
C ASP A 187 13.49 -13.95 22.50
N GLU A 188 13.06 -13.24 21.47
CA GLU A 188 11.65 -13.04 21.06
C GLU A 188 10.70 -12.59 22.18
N THR A 189 11.21 -12.19 23.34
CA THR A 189 10.39 -11.69 24.43
C THR A 189 9.80 -10.33 24.09
N GLN A 190 8.51 -10.31 23.82
CA GLN A 190 7.79 -9.10 23.41
C GLN A 190 7.28 -8.26 24.60
N GLU A 191 7.84 -8.40 25.76
CA GLU A 191 7.38 -7.70 26.95
C GLU A 191 7.60 -6.19 26.88
N GLY A 192 6.56 -5.42 27.11
CA GLY A 192 6.66 -4.04 27.54
C GLY A 192 6.45 -2.94 26.49
N ARG A 193 5.92 -3.20 25.29
CA ARG A 193 5.63 -2.11 24.34
C ARG A 193 4.27 -1.47 24.63
N CYS A 194 4.29 -0.16 24.92
CA CYS A 194 3.09 0.64 24.96
C CYS A 194 2.93 1.35 23.60
N ILE A 195 2.10 0.78 22.72
CA ILE A 195 1.78 1.36 21.42
C ILE A 195 0.62 2.33 21.60
N ASN A 196 0.85 3.63 21.33
CA ASN A 196 -0.22 4.61 21.27
C ASN A 196 -0.92 4.52 19.91
N GLY A 197 -1.81 3.54 19.77
CA GLY A 197 -2.55 3.25 18.56
C GLY A 197 -3.53 4.37 18.16
N ILE A 198 -4.04 4.24 16.93
CA ILE A 198 -5.02 5.15 16.33
C ILE A 198 -6.42 4.66 16.68
N THR A 199 -7.24 5.49 17.32
CA THR A 199 -8.63 5.15 17.60
C THR A 199 -9.52 5.23 16.34
N ALA A 200 -10.73 4.67 16.41
CA ALA A 200 -11.68 4.73 15.29
C ALA A 200 -12.09 6.19 14.98
N GLU A 201 -12.24 7.02 16.02
CA GLU A 201 -12.56 8.44 15.87
C GLU A 201 -11.43 9.19 15.17
N GLU A 202 -10.19 8.98 15.63
CA GLU A 202 -9.00 9.58 14.99
C GLU A 202 -8.86 9.13 13.53
N TYR A 203 -9.05 7.85 13.25
CA TYR A 203 -9.03 7.33 11.89
C TYR A 203 -10.05 8.05 10.99
N SER A 204 -11.29 8.23 11.50
CA SER A 204 -12.33 8.97 10.78
C SER A 204 -11.95 10.43 10.52
N GLN A 205 -11.35 11.10 11.51
CA GLN A 205 -10.85 12.48 11.37
C GLN A 205 -9.71 12.55 10.33
N TYR A 206 -8.79 11.58 10.34
CA TYR A 206 -7.70 11.53 9.35
C TYR A 206 -8.23 11.37 7.93
N GLN A 207 -9.26 10.52 7.72
CA GLN A 207 -9.89 10.36 6.41
C GLN A 207 -10.48 11.67 5.87
N LYS A 208 -11.01 12.54 6.72
CA LYS A 208 -11.50 13.87 6.34
C LYS A 208 -10.33 14.81 6.03
N ALA A 209 -9.35 14.91 6.93
CA ALA A 209 -8.21 15.81 6.78
C ALA A 209 -7.36 15.50 5.53
N ILE A 210 -7.20 14.21 5.18
CA ILE A 210 -6.48 13.80 3.96
C ILE A 210 -7.15 14.33 2.68
N ARG A 211 -8.48 14.42 2.66
CA ARG A 211 -9.21 14.96 1.49
C ARG A 211 -8.93 16.44 1.27
N ASP A 212 -8.65 17.17 2.35
CA ASP A 212 -8.39 18.61 2.32
C ASP A 212 -6.94 18.95 1.95
N VAL A 213 -6.04 17.95 1.89
CA VAL A 213 -4.66 18.15 1.44
C VAL A 213 -4.65 18.51 -0.04
N ARG A 214 -4.09 19.69 -0.35
CA ARG A 214 -4.02 20.21 -1.72
C ARG A 214 -2.98 19.46 -2.55
N ILE A 215 -3.27 19.30 -3.84
CA ILE A 215 -2.27 18.89 -4.84
C ILE A 215 -2.03 20.07 -5.76
N PRO A 216 -0.83 20.66 -5.76
CA PRO A 216 -0.48 21.71 -6.70
C PRO A 216 -0.56 21.25 -8.16
N GLU A 217 -0.91 22.16 -9.08
CA GLU A 217 -0.97 21.87 -10.51
C GLU A 217 0.37 21.35 -11.04
N SER A 218 1.48 21.92 -10.56
CA SER A 218 2.83 21.47 -10.91
C SER A 218 3.10 19.99 -10.58
N ILE A 219 2.47 19.45 -9.52
CA ILE A 219 2.56 18.02 -9.19
C ILE A 219 1.71 17.18 -10.15
N LEU A 220 0.53 17.69 -10.54
CA LEU A 220 -0.33 17.01 -11.53
C LEU A 220 0.35 16.93 -12.90
N ASP A 221 1.02 18.01 -13.32
CA ASP A 221 1.82 18.04 -14.55
C ASP A 221 2.93 16.99 -14.53
N VAL A 222 3.68 16.91 -13.43
CA VAL A 222 4.74 15.90 -13.27
C VAL A 222 4.18 14.47 -13.30
N LEU A 223 3.03 14.24 -12.65
CA LEU A 223 2.36 12.92 -12.71
C LEU A 223 1.95 12.58 -14.14
N TYR A 224 1.45 13.55 -14.90
CA TYR A 224 1.10 13.35 -16.31
C TYR A 224 2.35 13.07 -17.15
N GLU A 225 3.45 13.83 -16.96
CA GLU A 225 4.72 13.58 -17.65
C GLU A 225 5.28 12.18 -17.34
N ILE A 226 5.23 11.73 -16.07
CA ILE A 226 5.61 10.38 -15.67
C ILE A 226 4.73 9.35 -16.40
N ARG A 227 3.39 9.55 -16.41
CA ARG A 227 2.45 8.69 -17.15
C ARG A 227 2.78 8.56 -18.61
N GLN A 228 3.23 9.62 -19.28
CA GLN A 228 3.64 9.55 -20.69
C GLN A 228 4.99 8.85 -20.85
N THR A 229 5.93 9.12 -19.95
CA THR A 229 7.28 8.53 -20.02
C THR A 229 7.26 7.02 -19.83
N ILE A 230 6.43 6.50 -18.90
CA ILE A 230 6.37 5.05 -18.62
C ILE A 230 5.68 4.24 -19.73
N LYS A 231 5.03 4.87 -20.71
CA LYS A 231 4.50 4.19 -21.89
C LYS A 231 5.58 3.67 -22.85
N ASN A 232 6.79 4.16 -22.70
CA ASN A 232 7.92 3.76 -23.54
C ASN A 232 9.21 3.74 -22.70
N VAL A 233 9.27 2.84 -21.74
CA VAL A 233 10.42 2.68 -20.84
C VAL A 233 11.39 1.69 -21.44
N ALA A 234 12.65 2.09 -21.53
CA ALA A 234 13.73 1.20 -21.88
C ALA A 234 14.03 0.25 -20.72
N ILE A 235 13.82 -1.03 -20.94
CA ILE A 235 14.22 -2.11 -20.04
C ILE A 235 15.47 -2.73 -20.66
N SER A 236 16.59 -2.63 -19.97
CA SER A 236 17.84 -3.24 -20.39
C SER A 236 18.11 -4.48 -19.55
N ASP A 237 18.19 -5.63 -20.18
CA ASP A 237 18.82 -6.79 -19.59
C ASP A 237 20.33 -6.59 -19.61
N PRO A 238 21.05 -6.73 -18.48
CA PRO A 238 22.51 -6.62 -18.46
C PRO A 238 23.25 -7.62 -19.37
N THR A 239 22.55 -8.67 -19.81
CA THR A 239 23.10 -9.76 -20.62
C THR A 239 22.77 -9.64 -22.10
N GLU A 240 21.87 -8.72 -22.50
CA GLU A 240 21.46 -8.54 -23.89
C GLU A 240 21.91 -7.18 -24.44
N GLU A 241 22.45 -7.16 -25.68
CA GLU A 241 22.80 -5.95 -26.39
C GLU A 241 21.56 -5.14 -26.86
N ASN A 242 20.38 -5.76 -26.83
CA ASN A 242 19.13 -5.15 -27.28
C ASN A 242 18.37 -4.51 -26.10
N VAL A 243 18.03 -3.23 -26.24
CA VAL A 243 17.18 -2.52 -25.31
C VAL A 243 15.72 -2.77 -25.71
N GLU A 244 14.99 -3.50 -24.87
CA GLU A 244 13.53 -3.65 -25.03
C GLU A 244 12.83 -2.38 -24.56
N HIS A 245 11.87 -1.90 -25.36
CA HIS A 245 10.98 -0.82 -24.96
C HIS A 245 9.63 -1.38 -24.56
N ARG A 246 9.24 -1.17 -23.29
CA ARG A 246 8.00 -1.69 -22.75
C ARG A 246 7.01 -0.58 -22.38
N ASN A 247 5.73 -0.82 -22.66
CA ASN A 247 4.64 0.03 -22.25
C ASN A 247 4.12 -0.42 -20.88
N ILE A 248 4.47 0.34 -19.83
CA ILE A 248 3.97 0.09 -18.48
C ILE A 248 2.60 0.74 -18.34
N TYR A 249 1.56 -0.08 -18.34
CA TYR A 249 0.18 0.38 -18.21
C TYR A 249 -0.23 0.50 -16.74
N ILE A 250 -0.70 1.68 -16.36
CA ILE A 250 -1.29 1.95 -15.04
C ILE A 250 -2.73 2.40 -15.26
N SER A 251 -3.68 1.70 -14.63
CA SER A 251 -5.11 2.02 -14.76
C SER A 251 -5.45 3.39 -14.16
N ASP A 252 -6.46 4.08 -14.71
CA ASP A 252 -6.92 5.37 -14.18
C ASP A 252 -7.41 5.27 -12.73
N ARG A 253 -7.95 4.11 -12.34
CA ARG A 253 -8.28 3.80 -10.94
C ARG A 253 -7.03 3.82 -10.07
N ARG A 254 -5.93 3.23 -10.52
CA ARG A 254 -4.68 3.18 -9.78
C ARG A 254 -4.06 4.57 -9.65
N TRP A 255 -4.16 5.43 -10.67
CA TRP A 255 -3.76 6.84 -10.57
C TRP A 255 -4.53 7.59 -9.49
N LYS A 256 -5.85 7.36 -9.33
CA LYS A 256 -6.63 7.94 -8.24
C LYS A 256 -6.15 7.47 -6.85
N LYS A 257 -5.81 6.19 -6.72
CA LYS A 257 -5.21 5.64 -5.49
C LYS A 257 -3.85 6.26 -5.19
N ILE A 258 -3.00 6.44 -6.20
CA ILE A 258 -1.69 7.10 -6.10
C ILE A 258 -1.87 8.53 -5.54
N VAL A 259 -2.77 9.31 -6.11
CA VAL A 259 -3.09 10.66 -5.63
C VAL A 259 -3.51 10.65 -4.16
N ARG A 260 -4.33 9.70 -3.74
CA ARG A 260 -4.74 9.53 -2.35
C ARG A 260 -3.56 9.18 -1.43
N LEU A 261 -2.66 8.30 -1.87
CA LEU A 261 -1.44 7.95 -1.13
C LEU A 261 -0.49 9.16 -0.97
N LEU A 262 -0.32 9.98 -2.01
CA LEU A 262 0.48 11.20 -1.93
C LEU A 262 -0.10 12.21 -0.93
N ARG A 263 -1.43 12.41 -0.93
CA ARG A 263 -2.12 13.24 0.08
C ARG A 263 -1.91 12.70 1.49
N THR A 264 -2.03 11.39 1.65
CA THR A 264 -1.83 10.73 2.95
C THR A 264 -0.39 10.89 3.44
N ALA A 265 0.59 10.76 2.56
CA ALA A 265 2.00 11.00 2.91
C ALA A 265 2.26 12.43 3.36
N ALA A 266 1.71 13.42 2.66
CA ALA A 266 1.79 14.83 3.05
C ALA A 266 1.12 15.06 4.42
N PHE A 267 -0.08 14.50 4.64
CA PHE A 267 -0.79 14.56 5.92
C PHE A 267 0.03 13.96 7.07
N MET A 268 0.60 12.77 6.90
CA MET A 268 1.43 12.12 7.92
C MET A 268 2.68 12.96 8.28
N GLN A 269 3.16 13.76 7.35
CA GLN A 269 4.27 14.70 7.55
C GLN A 269 3.81 16.11 8.02
N ASP A 270 2.55 16.25 8.44
CA ASP A 270 1.94 17.49 8.94
C ASP A 270 1.93 18.64 7.90
N ARG A 271 1.79 18.28 6.62
CA ARG A 271 1.73 19.23 5.51
C ARG A 271 0.30 19.32 4.95
N LYS A 272 -0.06 20.53 4.51
CA LYS A 272 -1.36 20.82 3.89
C LYS A 272 -1.36 20.66 2.37
N GLU A 273 -0.20 20.35 1.79
CA GLU A 273 -0.06 20.12 0.36
C GLU A 273 1.00 19.07 0.04
N VAL A 274 0.82 18.42 -1.10
CA VAL A 274 1.77 17.49 -1.67
C VAL A 274 2.96 18.27 -2.25
N VAL A 275 4.17 17.77 -1.98
CA VAL A 275 5.42 18.39 -2.47
C VAL A 275 6.22 17.39 -3.31
N PRO A 276 7.21 17.85 -4.12
CA PRO A 276 7.95 16.97 -5.02
C PRO A 276 8.55 15.72 -4.37
N VAL A 277 9.00 15.80 -3.11
CA VAL A 277 9.58 14.62 -2.42
C VAL A 277 8.57 13.47 -2.25
N ASP A 278 7.28 13.76 -2.20
CA ASP A 278 6.24 12.73 -2.09
C ASP A 278 6.19 11.85 -3.34
N LEU A 279 6.59 12.38 -4.51
CA LEU A 279 6.67 11.63 -5.76
C LEU A 279 7.64 10.44 -5.68
N MET A 280 8.58 10.44 -4.71
CA MET A 280 9.46 9.30 -4.48
C MET A 280 8.72 8.03 -4.06
N LEU A 281 7.47 8.12 -3.60
CA LEU A 281 6.61 6.96 -3.35
C LEU A 281 6.28 6.19 -4.63
N LEU A 282 6.25 6.87 -5.78
CA LEU A 282 5.86 6.28 -7.07
C LEU A 282 6.71 5.05 -7.45
N LYS A 283 7.96 4.98 -6.99
CA LYS A 283 8.82 3.81 -7.18
C LYS A 283 8.26 2.51 -6.58
N HIS A 284 7.32 2.60 -5.63
CA HIS A 284 6.63 1.46 -5.03
C HIS A 284 5.20 1.27 -5.57
N LEU A 285 4.75 2.16 -6.46
CA LEU A 285 3.36 2.24 -6.92
C LEU A 285 3.19 1.93 -8.42
N LEU A 286 4.24 2.08 -9.24
CA LEU A 286 4.09 2.07 -10.70
C LEU A 286 4.50 0.76 -11.38
N TRP A 287 5.35 -0.07 -10.77
CA TRP A 287 5.85 -1.28 -11.43
C TRP A 287 4.83 -2.43 -11.42
N GLY A 288 4.89 -3.26 -12.44
CA GLY A 288 4.14 -4.52 -12.59
C GLY A 288 5.06 -5.73 -12.46
N GLU A 289 6.22 -5.66 -13.12
CA GLU A 289 7.24 -6.69 -13.17
C GLU A 289 8.51 -6.26 -12.43
N LEU A 290 9.36 -7.23 -12.05
CA LEU A 290 10.56 -6.96 -11.25
C LEU A 290 11.61 -6.15 -12.02
N ASP A 291 11.74 -6.38 -13.32
CA ASP A 291 12.66 -5.67 -14.20
C ASP A 291 12.27 -4.20 -14.49
N GLU A 292 11.01 -3.86 -14.26
CA GLU A 292 10.50 -2.48 -14.36
C GLU A 292 10.91 -1.58 -13.18
N ILE A 293 11.30 -2.17 -12.04
CA ILE A 293 11.58 -1.41 -10.81
C ILE A 293 12.72 -0.42 -11.00
N ALA A 294 13.82 -0.86 -11.59
CA ALA A 294 15.00 0.00 -11.79
C ALA A 294 14.75 1.12 -12.83
N PRO A 295 14.15 0.85 -14.00
CA PRO A 295 13.75 1.89 -14.95
C PRO A 295 12.77 2.90 -14.38
N ILE A 296 11.70 2.44 -13.70
CA ILE A 296 10.72 3.32 -13.05
C ILE A 296 11.39 4.22 -12.01
N ARG A 297 12.26 3.65 -11.18
CA ARG A 297 13.04 4.42 -10.21
C ARG A 297 13.83 5.54 -10.87
N LYS A 298 14.48 5.27 -12.00
CA LYS A 298 15.24 6.28 -12.78
C LYS A 298 14.31 7.40 -13.27
N VAL A 299 13.14 7.05 -13.83
CA VAL A 299 12.14 8.03 -14.29
C VAL A 299 11.66 8.91 -13.15
N VAL A 300 11.26 8.31 -12.01
CA VAL A 300 10.75 9.03 -10.83
C VAL A 300 11.81 9.97 -10.26
N VAL A 301 13.04 9.50 -10.07
CA VAL A 301 14.15 10.31 -9.54
C VAL A 301 14.46 11.48 -10.47
N ARG A 302 14.58 11.25 -11.78
CA ARG A 302 14.84 12.31 -12.76
C ARG A 302 13.76 13.40 -12.71
N ARG A 303 12.48 13.02 -12.71
CA ARG A 303 11.36 13.97 -12.68
C ARG A 303 11.22 14.69 -11.34
N HIS A 304 11.57 14.04 -10.24
CA HIS A 304 11.66 14.69 -8.94
C HIS A 304 12.67 15.85 -8.95
N PHE A 305 13.88 15.63 -9.47
CA PHE A 305 14.90 16.68 -9.55
C PHE A 305 14.47 17.81 -10.50
N GLU A 306 13.95 17.50 -11.70
CA GLU A 306 13.46 18.49 -12.66
C GLU A 306 12.35 19.37 -12.05
N SER A 307 11.40 18.82 -11.30
CA SER A 307 10.32 19.56 -10.65
C SER A 307 10.84 20.46 -9.52
N HIS A 308 11.85 20.03 -8.78
CA HIS A 308 12.44 20.82 -7.71
C HIS A 308 13.14 22.08 -8.27
N TRP A 309 13.86 21.96 -9.37
CA TRP A 309 14.51 23.09 -10.05
C TRP A 309 13.51 24.06 -10.67
N ARG A 310 12.44 23.60 -11.30
CA ARG A 310 11.37 24.45 -11.86
C ARG A 310 10.72 25.31 -10.77
N ASN A 311 10.39 24.74 -9.62
CA ASN A 311 9.80 25.50 -8.51
C ASN A 311 10.76 26.55 -7.94
N LYS A 312 12.05 26.27 -7.85
CA LYS A 312 13.05 27.21 -7.36
C LYS A 312 13.20 28.43 -8.27
N SER A 313 13.22 28.21 -9.59
CA SER A 313 13.32 29.28 -10.60
C SER A 313 12.07 30.18 -10.65
N ILE A 314 10.90 29.68 -10.31
CA ILE A 314 9.65 30.47 -10.22
C ILE A 314 9.68 31.36 -8.98
N HIS A 315 10.13 30.87 -7.83
CA HIS A 315 10.25 31.67 -6.62
C HIS A 315 11.32 32.75 -6.69
N GLU A 316 12.42 32.50 -7.38
CA GLU A 316 13.48 33.49 -7.62
C GLU A 316 13.03 34.62 -8.55
N ARG A 317 12.19 34.31 -9.56
CA ARG A 317 11.61 35.35 -10.46
C ARG A 317 10.52 36.19 -9.81
N SER A 318 9.80 35.68 -8.83
CA SER A 318 8.78 36.43 -8.08
C SER A 318 9.37 37.35 -7.02
N ASN A 319 10.63 37.20 -6.63
CA ASN A 319 11.34 38.00 -5.64
C ASN A 319 12.31 39.03 -6.22
N THR A 320 12.34 39.26 -7.52
CA THR A 320 13.09 40.37 -8.12
C THR A 320 12.29 41.68 -7.97
N PRO A 321 12.75 42.65 -7.18
CA PRO A 321 12.05 43.91 -7.08
C PRO A 321 12.14 44.63 -8.43
N SER A 322 10.99 45.05 -8.96
CA SER A 322 10.90 45.91 -10.11
C SER A 322 11.58 47.25 -9.78
N THR A 323 12.81 47.42 -10.20
CA THR A 323 13.48 48.73 -10.21
C THR A 323 12.76 49.64 -11.20
N CYS A 324 11.85 50.44 -10.67
CA CYS A 324 11.23 51.53 -11.40
C CYS A 324 12.30 52.59 -11.63
N GLN A 325 12.90 52.63 -12.80
CA GLN A 325 13.68 53.79 -13.25
C GLN A 325 12.70 54.92 -13.57
N ARG A 326 12.62 55.88 -12.69
CA ARG A 326 12.20 57.26 -13.03
C ARG A 326 13.41 57.95 -13.61
N SER A 327 13.40 58.20 -14.88
CA SER A 327 14.25 59.19 -15.54
C SER A 327 13.47 60.49 -15.69
N SER A 328 14.11 61.54 -15.23
CA SER A 328 13.78 62.93 -15.30
C SER A 328 13.52 63.42 -16.71
#